data_510bae597c715ac06b084fb266df72b1
#
_entry.id   510bae597c715ac06b084fb266df72b1
#
_cell.length_a   1.000
_cell.length_b   1.000
_cell.length_c   1.000
_cell.angle_alpha   90.00
_cell.angle_beta   90.00
_cell.angle_gamma   90.00
#
_symmetry.space_group_name_H-M   'P 1'
#
loop_
_entity.id
_entity.type
_entity.pdbx_description
1 polymer ?
#
loop_
_entity_poly.entity_id
_entity_poly.type
_entity_poly.pdbx_seq_one_letter_code
_entity_poly.pdbx_strand_id
1 'polypeptide(L)'
;MLDKIAEAGHTDFVAMMHRFSEAGTIGEMDCFFSHFATKHPEGFSDHDLAILRKLVPVLGLAIKCIALGRIARTIAEVYLGEDAARQVMEGKISRGKSERISAALWFSDLLNYTKISDRVPPEEIIPLLNDYSEVAISAIHEAGGNVLKLIGDGVLAIFKGEVPAETCRAALSAESLLREKLVTLNAARAADGRPTTDVYIGLHIGDVFYGNIGSQDRLDFTVIGPAVNEVSRIASMCRSVDLNLLISSDFAAAIPEEERAALACVGRYALRGVQRAQELYTLDSARLAAD
;
A
#
# COMPACT_ATOMS: atom_id res chain seq x y z
N MET A 1 29.34 27.53 6.68
CA MET A 1 28.74 27.87 5.38
C MET A 1 29.37 29.09 4.75
N LEU A 2 29.44 30.22 5.46
CA LEU A 2 30.05 31.46 4.94
C LEU A 2 31.51 31.27 4.57
N ASP A 3 32.29 30.55 5.38
CA ASP A 3 33.73 30.28 5.07
C ASP A 3 33.88 29.52 3.74
N LYS A 4 33.05 28.54 3.46
CA LYS A 4 33.06 27.80 2.18
C LYS A 4 32.69 28.69 0.97
N ILE A 5 31.84 29.69 1.18
CA ILE A 5 31.46 30.66 0.15
C ILE A 5 32.62 31.57 -0.13
N ALA A 6 33.31 32.08 0.91
CA ALA A 6 34.51 32.89 0.80
C ALA A 6 35.69 32.12 0.16
N GLU A 7 35.93 30.87 0.58
CA GLU A 7 36.94 29.98 -0.01
C GLU A 7 36.68 29.70 -1.50
N ALA A 8 35.39 29.67 -1.93
CA ALA A 8 35.03 29.55 -3.35
C ALA A 8 35.18 30.87 -4.16
N GLY A 9 35.70 31.93 -3.53
CA GLY A 9 36.00 33.22 -4.17
C GLY A 9 34.77 34.12 -4.35
N HIS A 10 33.70 33.91 -3.58
CA HIS A 10 32.55 34.84 -3.55
C HIS A 10 32.87 36.04 -2.68
N THR A 11 32.46 37.23 -3.15
CA THR A 11 32.71 38.52 -2.53
C THR A 11 31.56 39.01 -1.65
N ASP A 12 30.36 38.55 -1.94
CA ASP A 12 29.15 38.94 -1.18
C ASP A 12 28.10 37.85 -1.20
N PHE A 13 27.19 37.89 -0.20
CA PHE A 13 26.18 36.88 0.04
C PHE A 13 24.88 37.51 0.58
N VAL A 14 23.76 37.13 -0.01
CA VAL A 14 22.41 37.56 0.40
C VAL A 14 21.56 36.34 0.75
N ALA A 15 21.05 36.31 1.96
CA ALA A 15 20.05 35.32 2.39
C ALA A 15 18.66 35.98 2.46
N MET A 16 17.65 35.31 1.91
CA MET A 16 16.28 35.78 1.92
C MET A 16 15.39 34.67 2.47
N MET A 17 14.54 35.02 3.42
CA MET A 17 13.53 34.14 3.96
C MET A 17 12.14 34.74 3.65
N HIS A 18 11.32 33.97 2.96
CA HIS A 18 9.94 34.30 2.67
C HIS A 18 9.02 33.40 3.49
N ARG A 19 8.36 33.96 4.49
CA ARG A 19 7.39 33.23 5.30
C ARG A 19 6.05 33.11 4.57
N PHE A 20 5.51 31.90 4.57
CA PHE A 20 4.15 31.66 4.14
C PHE A 20 3.19 31.90 5.33
N SER A 21 1.90 32.15 5.06
CA SER A 21 0.91 32.41 6.11
C SER A 21 0.87 31.26 7.12
N GLU A 22 0.69 31.59 8.40
CA GLU A 22 0.59 30.62 9.50
C GLU A 22 -0.69 29.77 9.46
N ALA A 23 -1.74 30.22 8.74
CA ALA A 23 -2.99 29.50 8.61
C ALA A 23 -2.90 28.43 7.53
N GLY A 24 -3.04 27.16 7.94
CA GLY A 24 -3.17 26.03 7.00
C GLY A 24 -1.85 25.51 6.44
N THR A 25 -0.81 25.42 7.26
CA THR A 25 0.45 24.78 6.87
C THR A 25 0.23 23.28 6.71
N ILE A 26 0.46 22.76 5.50
CA ILE A 26 0.44 21.33 5.22
C ILE A 26 1.91 20.89 5.07
N GLY A 27 2.32 19.85 5.83
CA GLY A 27 3.63 19.22 5.71
C GLY A 27 4.79 20.10 6.18
N GLU A 28 4.61 20.90 7.22
CA GLU A 28 5.63 21.73 7.89
C GLU A 28 6.34 22.77 7.01
N MET A 29 5.86 23.02 5.78
CA MET A 29 6.42 24.05 4.91
C MET A 29 5.85 25.42 5.26
N ASP A 30 6.51 26.10 6.19
CA ASP A 30 6.12 27.43 6.68
C ASP A 30 6.91 28.58 6.04
N CYS A 31 8.08 28.29 5.44
CA CYS A 31 8.91 29.29 4.80
C CYS A 31 9.68 28.75 3.58
N PHE A 32 10.09 29.66 2.70
CA PHE A 32 11.05 29.45 1.64
C PHE A 32 12.33 30.21 1.99
N PHE A 33 13.42 29.47 2.14
CA PHE A 33 14.75 30.03 2.37
C PHE A 33 15.57 29.95 1.09
N SER A 34 16.17 31.07 0.68
CA SER A 34 17.04 31.15 -0.47
C SER A 34 18.31 31.94 -0.15
N HIS A 35 19.38 31.62 -0.83
CA HIS A 35 20.63 32.36 -0.74
C HIS A 35 21.22 32.56 -2.13
N PHE A 36 21.86 33.68 -2.28
CA PHE A 36 22.54 34.10 -3.50
C PHE A 36 23.95 34.56 -3.14
N ALA A 37 24.92 34.23 -3.97
CA ALA A 37 26.30 34.65 -3.80
C ALA A 37 26.81 35.24 -5.12
N THR A 38 27.66 36.25 -5.05
CA THR A 38 28.27 36.88 -6.23
C THR A 38 29.79 36.84 -6.11
N LYS A 39 30.47 36.88 -7.26
CA LYS A 39 31.94 37.08 -7.38
C LYS A 39 32.29 38.49 -7.88
N HIS A 40 31.28 39.35 -8.02
CA HIS A 40 31.53 40.73 -8.43
C HIS A 40 32.34 41.45 -7.35
N PRO A 41 33.43 42.16 -7.69
CA PRO A 41 34.32 42.77 -6.69
C PRO A 41 33.63 43.70 -5.69
N GLU A 42 32.60 44.42 -6.14
CA GLU A 42 31.82 45.37 -5.31
C GLU A 42 30.58 44.71 -4.63
N GLY A 43 30.41 43.37 -4.75
CA GLY A 43 29.26 42.69 -4.18
C GLY A 43 27.98 42.88 -4.99
N PHE A 44 26.82 42.78 -4.31
CA PHE A 44 25.48 43.03 -4.87
C PHE A 44 25.20 44.54 -4.88
N SER A 45 24.81 45.07 -6.02
CA SER A 45 24.34 46.47 -6.11
C SER A 45 22.89 46.58 -5.54
N ASP A 46 22.48 47.83 -5.21
CA ASP A 46 21.10 48.11 -4.82
C ASP A 46 20.11 47.69 -5.90
N HIS A 47 20.47 47.75 -7.15
CA HIS A 47 19.66 47.28 -8.27
C HIS A 47 19.47 45.77 -8.22
N ASP A 48 20.52 44.98 -7.98
CA ASP A 48 20.48 43.52 -7.87
C ASP A 48 19.57 43.11 -6.67
N LEU A 49 19.77 43.78 -5.53
CA LEU A 49 18.92 43.54 -4.35
C LEU A 49 17.45 43.87 -4.61
N ALA A 50 17.17 44.93 -5.36
CA ALA A 50 15.80 45.27 -5.74
C ALA A 50 15.16 44.24 -6.66
N ILE A 51 15.94 43.67 -7.59
CA ILE A 51 15.51 42.55 -8.46
C ILE A 51 15.23 41.30 -7.60
N LEU A 52 16.16 40.91 -6.73
CA LEU A 52 15.98 39.75 -5.86
C LEU A 52 14.74 39.87 -4.97
N ARG A 53 14.49 41.05 -4.38
CA ARG A 53 13.29 41.32 -3.57
C ARG A 53 11.97 41.17 -4.36
N LYS A 54 12.00 41.35 -5.68
CA LYS A 54 10.81 41.17 -6.54
C LYS A 54 10.69 39.72 -7.02
N LEU A 55 11.78 39.05 -7.35
CA LEU A 55 11.77 37.70 -7.94
C LEU A 55 11.59 36.59 -6.89
N VAL A 56 12.26 36.72 -5.73
CA VAL A 56 12.29 35.66 -4.71
C VAL A 56 10.89 35.32 -4.17
N PRO A 57 9.98 36.28 -3.90
CA PRO A 57 8.62 35.95 -3.48
C PRO A 57 7.83 35.15 -4.53
N VAL A 58 7.98 35.50 -5.81
CA VAL A 58 7.33 34.78 -6.93
C VAL A 58 7.88 33.36 -7.06
N LEU A 59 9.20 33.21 -6.98
CA LEU A 59 9.86 31.89 -6.95
C LEU A 59 9.42 31.06 -5.75
N GLY A 60 9.35 31.66 -4.58
CA GLY A 60 8.86 31.02 -3.36
C GLY A 60 7.42 30.51 -3.52
N LEU A 61 6.54 31.31 -4.14
CA LEU A 61 5.16 30.91 -4.41
C LEU A 61 5.12 29.71 -5.39
N ALA A 62 5.91 29.77 -6.47
CA ALA A 62 5.98 28.66 -7.44
C ALA A 62 6.46 27.35 -6.77
N ILE A 63 7.50 27.45 -5.93
CA ILE A 63 8.00 26.28 -5.18
C ILE A 63 6.96 25.76 -4.19
N LYS A 64 6.24 26.65 -3.51
CA LYS A 64 5.15 26.24 -2.60
C LYS A 64 4.04 25.50 -3.35
N CYS A 65 3.62 25.96 -4.52
CA CYS A 65 2.62 25.27 -5.34
C CYS A 65 3.08 23.84 -5.72
N ILE A 66 4.32 23.69 -6.16
CA ILE A 66 4.90 22.38 -6.51
C ILE A 66 4.96 21.46 -5.27
N ALA A 67 5.41 21.98 -4.14
CA ALA A 67 5.50 21.23 -2.89
C ALA A 67 4.13 20.79 -2.39
N LEU A 68 3.11 21.65 -2.42
CA LEU A 68 1.74 21.29 -2.06
C LEU A 68 1.17 20.18 -2.95
N GLY A 69 1.45 20.21 -4.25
CA GLY A 69 1.08 19.14 -5.17
C GLY A 69 1.74 17.80 -4.82
N ARG A 70 3.01 17.81 -4.42
CA ARG A 70 3.72 16.61 -3.96
C ARG A 70 3.15 16.10 -2.64
N ILE A 71 2.94 16.98 -1.66
CA ILE A 71 2.35 16.63 -0.37
C ILE A 71 0.96 16.01 -0.55
N ALA A 72 0.11 16.62 -1.37
CA ALA A 72 -1.23 16.10 -1.67
C ALA A 72 -1.15 14.68 -2.28
N ARG A 73 -0.23 14.45 -3.21
CA ARG A 73 0.01 13.13 -3.80
C ARG A 73 0.46 12.12 -2.73
N THR A 74 1.47 12.46 -1.94
CA THR A 74 1.98 11.57 -0.88
C THR A 74 0.90 11.20 0.13
N ILE A 75 0.08 12.18 0.56
CA ILE A 75 -1.05 11.91 1.46
C ILE A 75 -2.04 10.96 0.79
N ALA A 76 -2.39 11.20 -0.47
CA ALA A 76 -3.31 10.32 -1.20
C ALA A 76 -2.73 8.89 -1.32
N GLU A 77 -1.45 8.73 -1.66
CA GLU A 77 -0.78 7.42 -1.77
C GLU A 77 -0.74 6.66 -0.45
N VAL A 78 -0.43 7.34 0.66
CA VAL A 78 -0.35 6.72 1.99
C VAL A 78 -1.73 6.25 2.48
N TYR A 79 -2.79 7.01 2.22
CA TYR A 79 -4.13 6.69 2.75
C TYR A 79 -5.01 5.90 1.80
N LEU A 80 -4.81 5.99 0.50
CA LEU A 80 -5.64 5.32 -0.51
C LEU A 80 -4.92 4.17 -1.22
N GLY A 81 -3.60 4.06 -1.08
CA GLY A 81 -2.76 3.22 -1.92
C GLY A 81 -2.44 3.89 -3.27
N GLU A 82 -1.37 3.44 -3.91
CA GLU A 82 -0.78 4.10 -5.10
C GLU A 82 -1.76 4.20 -6.28
N ASP A 83 -2.45 3.11 -6.61
CA ASP A 83 -3.35 3.07 -7.78
C ASP A 83 -4.61 3.94 -7.57
N ALA A 84 -5.24 3.87 -6.39
CA ALA A 84 -6.38 4.71 -6.06
C ALA A 84 -5.99 6.19 -6.00
N ALA A 85 -4.85 6.51 -5.40
CA ALA A 85 -4.32 7.87 -5.35
C ALA A 85 -4.09 8.44 -6.75
N ARG A 86 -3.48 7.67 -7.65
CA ARG A 86 -3.29 8.07 -9.04
C ARG A 86 -4.62 8.40 -9.72
N GLN A 87 -5.63 7.54 -9.61
CA GLN A 87 -6.95 7.73 -10.17
C GLN A 87 -7.64 8.99 -9.63
N VAL A 88 -7.53 9.23 -8.32
CA VAL A 88 -8.06 10.43 -7.64
C VAL A 88 -7.35 11.69 -8.12
N MET A 89 -6.01 11.68 -8.20
CA MET A 89 -5.21 12.81 -8.68
C MET A 89 -5.42 13.12 -10.17
N GLU A 90 -5.82 12.12 -10.98
CA GLU A 90 -6.26 12.30 -12.37
C GLU A 90 -7.70 12.85 -12.48
N GLY A 91 -8.35 13.16 -11.36
CA GLY A 91 -9.69 13.73 -11.33
C GLY A 91 -10.84 12.72 -11.43
N LYS A 92 -10.56 11.43 -11.25
CA LYS A 92 -11.60 10.39 -11.18
C LYS A 92 -12.26 10.37 -9.79
N ILE A 93 -12.81 11.50 -9.39
CA ILE A 93 -13.43 11.75 -8.08
C ILE A 93 -14.96 11.75 -8.12
N SER A 94 -15.56 11.32 -9.23
CA SER A 94 -17.01 11.34 -9.36
C SER A 94 -17.60 10.02 -8.85
N ARG A 95 -18.67 10.11 -8.06
CA ARG A 95 -19.47 8.99 -7.60
C ARG A 95 -19.98 8.15 -8.75
N GLY A 96 -19.93 6.81 -8.61
CA GLY A 96 -20.50 5.85 -9.56
C GLY A 96 -19.64 5.62 -10.81
N LYS A 97 -18.47 6.23 -10.92
CA LYS A 97 -17.50 5.84 -11.95
C LYS A 97 -16.77 4.60 -11.50
N SER A 98 -17.07 3.48 -12.14
CA SER A 98 -16.41 2.20 -11.93
C SER A 98 -16.17 1.52 -13.28
N GLU A 99 -15.15 0.72 -13.34
CA GLU A 99 -14.85 -0.17 -14.47
C GLU A 99 -14.98 -1.63 -14.03
N ARG A 100 -15.43 -2.49 -14.93
CA ARG A 100 -15.42 -3.93 -14.69
C ARG A 100 -14.05 -4.45 -15.07
N ILE A 101 -13.39 -5.09 -14.14
CA ILE A 101 -12.10 -5.73 -14.34
C ILE A 101 -12.14 -7.18 -13.87
N SER A 102 -11.36 -8.04 -14.49
CA SER A 102 -11.03 -9.36 -13.94
C SER A 102 -9.73 -9.22 -13.15
N ALA A 103 -9.71 -9.74 -11.93
CA ALA A 103 -8.55 -9.62 -11.05
C ALA A 103 -8.40 -10.86 -10.16
N ALA A 104 -7.16 -11.22 -9.83
CA ALA A 104 -6.92 -12.09 -8.71
C ALA A 104 -7.07 -11.29 -7.42
N LEU A 105 -7.84 -11.82 -6.50
CA LEU A 105 -8.23 -11.20 -5.24
C LEU A 105 -7.49 -11.88 -4.09
N TRP A 106 -6.96 -11.08 -3.21
CA TRP A 106 -6.30 -11.48 -1.98
C TRP A 106 -7.10 -10.94 -0.79
N PHE A 107 -7.44 -11.80 0.14
CA PHE A 107 -7.91 -11.41 1.45
C PHE A 107 -7.12 -12.15 2.50
N SER A 108 -6.53 -11.42 3.44
CA SER A 108 -5.78 -12.02 4.55
C SER A 108 -6.26 -11.49 5.89
N ASP A 109 -6.04 -12.27 6.96
CA ASP A 109 -6.44 -11.97 8.32
C ASP A 109 -5.44 -12.61 9.29
N LEU A 110 -5.20 -12.01 10.48
CA LEU A 110 -4.25 -12.56 11.44
C LEU A 110 -4.81 -13.78 12.16
N LEU A 111 -3.97 -14.79 12.28
CA LEU A 111 -4.30 -16.01 12.98
C LEU A 111 -4.52 -15.71 14.47
N ASN A 112 -5.71 -16.03 14.99
CA ASN A 112 -6.10 -15.84 16.39
C ASN A 112 -5.98 -14.40 16.91
N TYR A 113 -6.07 -13.38 16.07
CA TYR A 113 -5.94 -11.97 16.47
C TYR A 113 -6.83 -11.61 17.68
N THR A 114 -8.12 -12.00 17.68
CA THR A 114 -9.04 -11.74 18.79
C THR A 114 -8.50 -12.29 20.12
N LYS A 115 -7.92 -13.51 20.12
CA LYS A 115 -7.35 -14.10 21.33
C LYS A 115 -6.06 -13.40 21.75
N ILE A 116 -5.29 -12.88 20.80
CA ILE A 116 -4.07 -12.13 21.04
C ILE A 116 -4.44 -10.77 21.65
N SER A 117 -5.37 -10.03 21.03
CA SER A 117 -5.81 -8.71 21.50
C SER A 117 -6.44 -8.72 22.89
N ASP A 118 -7.03 -9.84 23.29
CA ASP A 118 -7.57 -10.02 24.67
C ASP A 118 -6.48 -10.25 25.72
N ARG A 119 -5.26 -10.61 25.33
CA ARG A 119 -4.18 -11.03 26.24
C ARG A 119 -3.01 -10.09 26.28
N VAL A 120 -2.76 -9.36 25.20
CA VAL A 120 -1.63 -8.43 25.14
C VAL A 120 -2.02 -7.06 25.69
N PRO A 121 -1.08 -6.29 26.27
CA PRO A 121 -1.32 -4.91 26.64
C PRO A 121 -1.79 -4.08 25.45
N PRO A 122 -2.71 -3.11 25.64
CA PRO A 122 -3.22 -2.27 24.54
C PRO A 122 -2.12 -1.58 23.74
N GLU A 123 -1.01 -1.23 24.39
CA GLU A 123 0.16 -0.56 23.80
C GLU A 123 0.89 -1.45 22.79
N GLU A 124 0.73 -2.78 22.88
CA GLU A 124 1.34 -3.76 21.95
C GLU A 124 0.45 -4.08 20.74
N ILE A 125 -0.85 -3.73 20.77
CA ILE A 125 -1.78 -4.07 19.70
C ILE A 125 -1.42 -3.31 18.40
N ILE A 126 -1.20 -2.00 18.48
CA ILE A 126 -0.86 -1.18 17.30
C ILE A 126 0.50 -1.57 16.72
N PRO A 127 1.58 -1.73 17.52
CA PRO A 127 2.84 -2.25 17.00
C PRO A 127 2.73 -3.63 16.35
N LEU A 128 1.92 -4.54 16.92
CA LEU A 128 1.66 -5.85 16.31
C LEU A 128 0.99 -5.70 14.95
N LEU A 129 -0.11 -4.95 14.87
CA LEU A 129 -0.81 -4.71 13.60
C LEU A 129 0.09 -4.06 12.56
N ASN A 130 0.90 -3.07 12.95
CA ASN A 130 1.82 -2.38 12.05
C ASN A 130 2.86 -3.36 11.48
N ASP A 131 3.51 -4.15 12.35
CA ASP A 131 4.56 -5.08 11.92
C ASP A 131 4.03 -6.12 10.92
N TYR A 132 2.84 -6.71 11.17
CA TYR A 132 2.26 -7.70 10.28
C TYR A 132 1.65 -7.08 9.02
N SER A 133 1.05 -5.89 9.12
CA SER A 133 0.56 -5.16 7.94
C SER A 133 1.71 -4.77 7.02
N GLU A 134 2.82 -4.28 7.56
CA GLU A 134 4.02 -3.91 6.77
C GLU A 134 4.53 -5.10 5.97
N VAL A 135 4.66 -6.27 6.61
CA VAL A 135 5.13 -7.48 5.96
C VAL A 135 4.15 -7.93 4.86
N ALA A 136 2.84 -7.89 5.12
CA ALA A 136 1.83 -8.29 4.14
C ALA A 136 1.77 -7.30 2.95
N ILE A 137 1.77 -6.00 3.22
CA ILE A 137 1.75 -4.95 2.20
C ILE A 137 3.02 -5.03 1.34
N SER A 138 4.19 -5.17 1.97
CA SER A 138 5.47 -5.32 1.26
C SER A 138 5.47 -6.52 0.32
N ALA A 139 5.03 -7.69 0.78
CA ALA A 139 4.95 -8.91 -0.04
C ALA A 139 4.01 -8.74 -1.24
N ILE A 140 2.83 -8.13 -1.02
CA ILE A 140 1.84 -7.86 -2.07
C ILE A 140 2.42 -6.89 -3.12
N HIS A 141 3.05 -5.79 -2.69
CA HIS A 141 3.61 -4.78 -3.59
C HIS A 141 4.80 -5.32 -4.39
N GLU A 142 5.71 -6.08 -3.75
CA GLU A 142 6.86 -6.70 -4.42
C GLU A 142 6.43 -7.68 -5.52
N ALA A 143 5.29 -8.35 -5.34
CA ALA A 143 4.70 -9.21 -6.35
C ALA A 143 3.80 -8.47 -7.37
N GLY A 144 3.75 -7.13 -7.35
CA GLY A 144 2.97 -6.33 -8.28
C GLY A 144 1.48 -6.22 -7.95
N GLY A 145 1.07 -6.60 -6.75
CA GLY A 145 -0.28 -6.42 -6.25
C GLY A 145 -0.56 -5.00 -5.77
N ASN A 146 -1.82 -4.67 -5.63
CA ASN A 146 -2.29 -3.38 -5.13
C ASN A 146 -3.17 -3.59 -3.88
N VAL A 147 -2.72 -3.07 -2.75
CA VAL A 147 -3.48 -3.08 -1.50
C VAL A 147 -4.57 -2.02 -1.57
N LEU A 148 -5.82 -2.45 -1.37
CA LEU A 148 -6.99 -1.58 -1.44
C LEU A 148 -7.40 -1.07 -0.07
N LYS A 149 -7.37 -1.95 0.94
CA LYS A 149 -7.83 -1.63 2.29
C LYS A 149 -7.17 -2.49 3.35
N LEU A 150 -7.00 -1.86 4.52
CA LEU A 150 -6.87 -2.57 5.79
C LEU A 150 -8.26 -2.68 6.42
N ILE A 151 -8.68 -3.88 6.81
CA ILE A 151 -9.99 -4.19 7.37
C ILE A 151 -9.79 -4.89 8.72
N GLY A 152 -9.73 -4.08 9.80
CA GLY A 152 -9.34 -4.60 11.10
C GLY A 152 -7.87 -5.06 11.10
N ASP A 153 -7.66 -6.35 11.32
CA ASP A 153 -6.37 -7.03 11.21
C ASP A 153 -6.13 -7.68 9.83
N GLY A 154 -7.07 -7.48 8.89
CA GLY A 154 -7.02 -8.06 7.56
C GLY A 154 -6.58 -7.09 6.48
N VAL A 155 -6.13 -7.65 5.35
CA VAL A 155 -5.71 -6.92 4.14
C VAL A 155 -6.52 -7.40 2.95
N LEU A 156 -7.16 -6.47 2.25
CA LEU A 156 -7.78 -6.71 0.94
C LEU A 156 -6.88 -6.14 -0.15
N ALA A 157 -6.45 -6.98 -1.08
CA ALA A 157 -5.64 -6.58 -2.22
C ALA A 157 -6.10 -7.23 -3.52
N ILE A 158 -5.64 -6.69 -4.64
CA ILE A 158 -5.88 -7.22 -5.99
C ILE A 158 -4.59 -7.27 -6.80
N PHE A 159 -4.57 -8.23 -7.73
CA PHE A 159 -3.57 -8.34 -8.78
C PHE A 159 -4.29 -8.18 -10.11
N LYS A 160 -3.92 -7.17 -10.88
CA LYS A 160 -4.54 -6.81 -12.16
C LYS A 160 -3.60 -7.16 -13.31
N GLY A 161 -4.14 -7.64 -14.41
CA GLY A 161 -3.40 -7.92 -15.63
C GLY A 161 -4.33 -8.42 -16.74
N GLU A 162 -3.82 -8.47 -17.96
CA GLU A 162 -4.59 -8.95 -19.12
C GLU A 162 -4.68 -10.49 -19.14
N VAL A 163 -3.69 -11.15 -18.54
CA VAL A 163 -3.58 -12.62 -18.55
C VAL A 163 -3.90 -13.16 -17.15
N PRO A 164 -5.03 -13.88 -16.98
CA PRO A 164 -5.43 -14.43 -15.67
C PRO A 164 -4.38 -15.30 -15.00
N ALA A 165 -3.64 -16.09 -15.76
CA ALA A 165 -2.57 -16.94 -15.22
C ALA A 165 -1.43 -16.12 -14.57
N GLU A 166 -1.07 -14.99 -15.16
CA GLU A 166 -0.01 -14.11 -14.62
C GLU A 166 -0.46 -13.42 -13.34
N THR A 167 -1.71 -12.96 -13.29
CA THR A 167 -2.27 -12.35 -12.06
C THR A 167 -2.36 -13.34 -10.91
N CYS A 168 -2.71 -14.58 -11.21
CA CYS A 168 -2.73 -15.65 -10.21
C CYS A 168 -1.31 -16.03 -9.72
N ARG A 169 -0.33 -16.11 -10.62
CA ARG A 169 1.08 -16.33 -10.25
C ARG A 169 1.62 -15.21 -9.35
N ALA A 170 1.31 -13.97 -9.69
CA ALA A 170 1.71 -12.83 -8.87
C ALA A 170 1.14 -12.93 -7.44
N ALA A 171 -0.12 -13.35 -7.30
CA ALA A 171 -0.73 -13.57 -5.99
C ALA A 171 -0.09 -14.74 -5.22
N LEU A 172 0.28 -15.84 -5.89
CA LEU A 172 1.02 -16.94 -5.27
C LEU A 172 2.45 -16.53 -4.89
N SER A 173 3.11 -15.74 -5.72
CA SER A 173 4.43 -15.18 -5.39
C SER A 173 4.36 -14.27 -4.15
N ALA A 174 3.30 -13.45 -4.02
CA ALA A 174 3.08 -12.65 -2.83
C ALA A 174 2.90 -13.52 -1.57
N GLU A 175 2.22 -14.66 -1.70
CA GLU A 175 2.05 -15.60 -0.59
C GLU A 175 3.39 -16.16 -0.14
N SER A 176 4.21 -16.65 -1.05
CA SER A 176 5.55 -17.17 -0.75
C SER A 176 6.44 -16.12 -0.09
N LEU A 177 6.47 -14.89 -0.65
CA LEU A 177 7.20 -13.75 -0.06
C LEU A 177 6.72 -13.42 1.34
N LEU A 178 5.40 -13.45 1.56
CA LEU A 178 4.83 -13.22 2.88
C LEU A 178 5.31 -14.27 3.89
N ARG A 179 5.30 -15.57 3.53
CA ARG A 179 5.77 -16.62 4.44
C ARG A 179 7.23 -16.44 4.83
N GLU A 180 8.10 -16.13 3.88
CA GLU A 180 9.52 -15.84 4.15
C GLU A 180 9.70 -14.66 5.10
N LYS A 181 8.98 -13.56 4.84
CA LYS A 181 9.04 -12.37 5.68
C LYS A 181 8.46 -12.62 7.08
N LEU A 182 7.39 -13.42 7.20
CA LEU A 182 6.80 -13.81 8.49
C LEU A 182 7.77 -14.63 9.36
N VAL A 183 8.53 -15.53 8.78
CA VAL A 183 9.57 -16.27 9.52
C VAL A 183 10.56 -15.31 10.15
N THR A 184 11.04 -14.33 9.40
CA THR A 184 11.99 -13.32 9.87
C THR A 184 11.37 -12.41 10.95
N LEU A 185 10.15 -11.92 10.72
CA LEU A 185 9.43 -11.09 11.66
C LEU A 185 9.18 -11.83 12.99
N ASN A 186 8.68 -13.06 12.92
CA ASN A 186 8.36 -13.85 14.10
C ASN A 186 9.61 -14.21 14.91
N ALA A 187 10.73 -14.47 14.26
CA ALA A 187 12.01 -14.68 14.95
C ALA A 187 12.46 -13.43 15.71
N ALA A 188 12.39 -12.26 15.08
CA ALA A 188 12.72 -10.98 15.72
C ALA A 188 11.79 -10.66 16.91
N ARG A 189 10.47 -10.78 16.71
CA ARG A 189 9.49 -10.54 17.79
C ARG A 189 9.64 -11.49 18.95
N ALA A 190 9.90 -12.78 18.68
CA ALA A 190 10.12 -13.78 19.71
C ALA A 190 11.41 -13.50 20.53
N ALA A 191 12.48 -13.04 19.88
CA ALA A 191 13.71 -12.63 20.55
C ALA A 191 13.49 -11.46 21.52
N ASP A 192 12.56 -10.56 21.18
CA ASP A 192 12.17 -9.42 22.02
C ASP A 192 11.09 -9.78 23.07
N GLY A 193 10.65 -11.04 23.14
CA GLY A 193 9.55 -11.49 24.02
C GLY A 193 8.18 -10.93 23.64
N ARG A 194 8.01 -10.47 22.40
CA ARG A 194 6.76 -9.90 21.87
C ARG A 194 5.87 -10.99 21.26
N PRO A 195 4.54 -10.81 21.25
CA PRO A 195 3.61 -11.76 20.68
C PRO A 195 3.89 -12.01 19.20
N THR A 196 3.76 -13.28 18.80
CA THR A 196 3.88 -13.72 17.41
C THR A 196 2.57 -14.31 16.91
N THR A 197 2.32 -14.25 15.60
CA THR A 197 1.16 -14.87 14.96
C THR A 197 1.51 -15.25 13.51
N ASP A 198 0.54 -15.77 12.79
CA ASP A 198 0.62 -16.08 11.38
C ASP A 198 -0.56 -15.42 10.63
N VAL A 199 -0.66 -15.62 9.34
CA VAL A 199 -1.64 -15.00 8.47
C VAL A 199 -2.44 -16.07 7.73
N TYR A 200 -3.78 -16.02 7.85
CA TYR A 200 -4.69 -16.73 6.97
C TYR A 200 -4.84 -15.98 5.65
N ILE A 201 -4.85 -16.69 4.54
CA ILE A 201 -4.97 -16.12 3.21
C ILE A 201 -6.04 -16.85 2.41
N GLY A 202 -6.94 -16.09 1.80
CA GLY A 202 -7.83 -16.56 0.74
C GLY A 202 -7.40 -15.96 -0.59
N LEU A 203 -7.32 -16.80 -1.64
CA LEU A 203 -7.08 -16.38 -3.02
C LEU A 203 -8.26 -16.78 -3.91
N HIS A 204 -8.72 -15.86 -4.72
CA HIS A 204 -9.79 -16.06 -5.68
C HIS A 204 -9.53 -15.23 -6.94
N ILE A 205 -10.07 -15.62 -8.08
CA ILE A 205 -10.09 -14.80 -9.29
C ILE A 205 -11.53 -14.59 -9.73
N GLY A 206 -11.85 -13.37 -10.14
CA GLY A 206 -13.19 -13.07 -10.64
C GLY A 206 -13.36 -11.64 -11.09
N ASP A 207 -14.54 -11.37 -11.65
CA ASP A 207 -14.91 -10.04 -12.09
C ASP A 207 -15.36 -9.18 -10.92
N VAL A 208 -14.85 -7.96 -10.88
CA VAL A 208 -15.22 -6.95 -9.90
C VAL A 208 -15.46 -5.60 -10.56
N PHE A 209 -16.25 -4.76 -9.92
CA PHE A 209 -16.33 -3.34 -10.26
C PHE A 209 -15.31 -2.58 -9.41
N TYR A 210 -14.36 -1.91 -10.09
CA TYR A 210 -13.30 -1.14 -9.49
C TYR A 210 -13.56 0.35 -9.69
N GLY A 211 -13.67 1.13 -8.62
CA GLY A 211 -13.97 2.56 -8.73
C GLY A 211 -14.49 3.20 -7.45
N ASN A 212 -15.08 4.39 -7.62
CA ASN A 212 -15.59 5.21 -6.54
C ASN A 212 -16.98 4.80 -6.08
N ILE A 213 -17.11 4.50 -4.81
CA ILE A 213 -18.33 4.11 -4.14
C ILE A 213 -18.51 4.97 -2.90
N GLY A 214 -19.74 5.38 -2.62
CA GLY A 214 -20.05 6.15 -1.42
C GLY A 214 -21.11 7.22 -1.62
N SER A 215 -21.06 8.25 -0.77
CA SER A 215 -21.93 9.43 -0.79
C SER A 215 -21.25 10.60 -1.51
N GLN A 216 -21.90 11.77 -1.47
CA GLN A 216 -21.29 13.02 -1.96
C GLN A 216 -20.15 13.49 -1.06
N ASP A 217 -20.24 13.20 0.24
CA ASP A 217 -19.31 13.68 1.26
C ASP A 217 -18.20 12.68 1.59
N ARG A 218 -18.38 11.40 1.18
CA ARG A 218 -17.41 10.34 1.45
C ARG A 218 -17.37 9.32 0.32
N LEU A 219 -16.27 9.27 -0.38
CA LEU A 219 -15.95 8.29 -1.40
C LEU A 219 -14.91 7.31 -0.91
N ASP A 220 -15.00 6.10 -1.40
CA ASP A 220 -14.06 5.04 -1.19
C ASP A 220 -13.71 4.44 -2.55
N PHE A 221 -12.43 4.44 -2.91
CA PHE A 221 -11.95 3.84 -4.13
C PHE A 221 -11.60 2.37 -3.86
N THR A 222 -12.43 1.45 -4.34
CA THR A 222 -12.32 0.04 -3.96
C THR A 222 -12.93 -0.89 -5.02
N VAL A 223 -12.90 -2.19 -4.75
CA VAL A 223 -13.57 -3.21 -5.55
C VAL A 223 -14.89 -3.64 -4.90
N ILE A 224 -15.90 -3.88 -5.73
CA ILE A 224 -17.17 -4.49 -5.34
C ILE A 224 -17.54 -5.60 -6.31
N GLY A 225 -18.10 -6.65 -5.76
CA GLY A 225 -18.66 -7.76 -6.54
C GLY A 225 -18.77 -9.03 -5.72
N PRO A 226 -19.43 -10.05 -6.26
CA PRO A 226 -19.52 -11.37 -5.62
C PRO A 226 -18.16 -11.95 -5.27
N ALA A 227 -17.17 -11.79 -6.16
CA ALA A 227 -15.80 -12.29 -5.99
C ALA A 227 -15.11 -11.75 -4.74
N VAL A 228 -15.37 -10.49 -4.35
CA VAL A 228 -14.84 -9.91 -3.09
C VAL A 228 -15.40 -10.59 -1.86
N ASN A 229 -16.69 -10.90 -1.89
CA ASN A 229 -17.32 -11.63 -0.80
C ASN A 229 -16.81 -13.09 -0.75
N GLU A 230 -16.58 -13.70 -1.89
CA GLU A 230 -16.08 -15.07 -1.98
C GLU A 230 -14.68 -15.18 -1.40
N VAL A 231 -13.74 -14.31 -1.79
CA VAL A 231 -12.36 -14.35 -1.27
C VAL A 231 -12.32 -14.17 0.25
N SER A 232 -13.15 -13.28 0.82
CA SER A 232 -13.21 -13.10 2.27
C SER A 232 -13.78 -14.32 3.00
N ARG A 233 -14.72 -15.05 2.37
CA ARG A 233 -15.26 -16.31 2.92
C ARG A 233 -14.26 -17.44 2.83
N ILE A 234 -13.49 -17.51 1.73
CA ILE A 234 -12.41 -18.47 1.55
C ILE A 234 -11.34 -18.27 2.65
N ALA A 235 -10.89 -17.04 2.88
CA ALA A 235 -9.95 -16.76 3.97
C ALA A 235 -10.49 -17.14 5.34
N SER A 236 -11.79 -16.87 5.59
CA SER A 236 -12.45 -17.25 6.86
C SER A 236 -12.53 -18.76 7.08
N MET A 237 -12.54 -19.56 6.01
CA MET A 237 -12.54 -21.03 6.09
C MET A 237 -11.19 -21.60 6.53
N CYS A 238 -10.09 -20.89 6.35
CA CYS A 238 -8.74 -21.34 6.76
C CYS A 238 -8.74 -21.85 8.20
N ARG A 239 -9.38 -21.11 9.11
CA ARG A 239 -9.51 -21.51 10.53
C ARG A 239 -10.26 -22.83 10.71
N SER A 240 -11.26 -23.11 9.89
CA SER A 240 -12.11 -24.30 10.03
C SER A 240 -11.43 -25.57 9.53
N VAL A 241 -10.49 -25.44 8.60
CA VAL A 241 -9.76 -26.54 7.99
C VAL A 241 -8.30 -26.65 8.47
N ASP A 242 -7.90 -25.75 9.38
CA ASP A 242 -6.55 -25.68 9.96
C ASP A 242 -5.45 -25.53 8.91
N LEU A 243 -5.68 -24.63 7.95
CA LEU A 243 -4.74 -24.30 6.87
C LEU A 243 -4.55 -22.78 6.80
N ASN A 244 -3.36 -22.33 6.46
CA ASN A 244 -3.03 -20.92 6.39
C ASN A 244 -3.32 -20.30 5.01
N LEU A 245 -3.53 -21.11 3.98
CA LEU A 245 -3.86 -20.68 2.63
C LEU A 245 -5.01 -21.51 2.08
N LEU A 246 -6.02 -20.84 1.51
CA LEU A 246 -7.05 -21.46 0.69
C LEU A 246 -7.21 -20.74 -0.63
N ILE A 247 -7.37 -21.52 -1.68
CA ILE A 247 -7.46 -21.08 -3.07
C ILE A 247 -8.76 -21.59 -3.67
N SER A 248 -9.50 -20.73 -4.40
CA SER A 248 -10.72 -21.16 -5.07
C SER A 248 -10.46 -22.05 -6.29
N SER A 249 -11.47 -22.84 -6.69
CA SER A 249 -11.44 -23.62 -7.94
C SER A 249 -11.22 -22.74 -9.18
N ASP A 250 -11.80 -21.54 -9.23
CA ASP A 250 -11.66 -20.63 -10.35
C ASP A 250 -10.22 -20.12 -10.48
N PHE A 251 -9.60 -19.81 -9.35
CA PHE A 251 -8.18 -19.43 -9.31
C PHE A 251 -7.28 -20.61 -9.72
N ALA A 252 -7.52 -21.81 -9.16
CA ALA A 252 -6.77 -23.02 -9.54
C ALA A 252 -6.94 -23.36 -11.03
N ALA A 253 -8.11 -23.10 -11.63
CA ALA A 253 -8.34 -23.30 -13.06
C ALA A 253 -7.63 -22.25 -13.94
N ALA A 254 -7.36 -21.06 -13.41
CA ALA A 254 -6.70 -19.97 -14.15
C ALA A 254 -5.18 -20.15 -14.29
N ILE A 255 -4.53 -20.92 -13.40
CA ILE A 255 -3.10 -21.22 -13.50
C ILE A 255 -2.85 -22.43 -14.43
N PRO A 256 -1.67 -22.51 -15.11
CA PRO A 256 -1.31 -23.63 -15.95
C PRO A 256 -1.36 -24.96 -15.21
N GLU A 257 -1.61 -26.04 -15.97
CA GLU A 257 -1.77 -27.39 -15.40
C GLU A 257 -0.52 -27.88 -14.65
N GLU A 258 0.66 -27.51 -15.15
CA GLU A 258 1.95 -27.83 -14.53
C GLU A 258 2.08 -27.24 -13.13
N GLU A 259 1.66 -25.99 -12.95
CA GLU A 259 1.67 -25.30 -11.65
C GLU A 259 0.51 -25.75 -10.75
N ARG A 260 -0.64 -26.08 -11.35
CA ARG A 260 -1.79 -26.65 -10.62
C ARG A 260 -1.46 -27.99 -9.96
N ALA A 261 -0.53 -28.74 -10.51
CA ALA A 261 -0.04 -29.99 -9.92
C ALA A 261 0.57 -29.80 -8.52
N ALA A 262 1.01 -28.58 -8.17
CA ALA A 262 1.47 -28.23 -6.83
C ALA A 262 0.34 -27.92 -5.84
N LEU A 263 -0.93 -27.91 -6.29
CA LEU A 263 -2.09 -27.68 -5.44
C LEU A 263 -2.68 -29.01 -4.97
N ALA A 264 -3.03 -29.08 -3.68
CA ALA A 264 -3.79 -30.19 -3.10
C ALA A 264 -5.27 -29.75 -2.94
N CYS A 265 -6.21 -30.60 -3.37
CA CYS A 265 -7.63 -30.38 -3.11
C CYS A 265 -7.93 -30.62 -1.62
N VAL A 266 -8.44 -29.59 -0.94
CA VAL A 266 -8.85 -29.65 0.47
C VAL A 266 -10.25 -30.24 0.63
N GLY A 267 -11.09 -30.05 -0.37
CA GLY A 267 -12.46 -30.54 -0.39
C GLY A 267 -13.45 -29.52 -0.92
N ARG A 268 -14.74 -29.87 -0.86
CA ARG A 268 -15.85 -29.06 -1.36
C ARG A 268 -16.65 -28.45 -0.21
N TYR A 269 -16.74 -27.14 -0.18
CA TYR A 269 -17.35 -26.38 0.92
C TYR A 269 -18.47 -25.45 0.46
N ALA A 270 -19.53 -25.38 1.24
CA ALA A 270 -20.58 -24.38 1.08
C ALA A 270 -20.15 -23.09 1.80
N LEU A 271 -19.80 -22.06 1.04
CA LEU A 271 -19.45 -20.76 1.58
C LEU A 271 -20.70 -19.94 1.87
N ARG A 272 -20.78 -19.30 3.02
CA ARG A 272 -21.95 -18.50 3.41
C ARG A 272 -22.24 -17.39 2.39
N GLY A 273 -23.46 -17.40 1.80
CA GLY A 273 -23.88 -16.40 0.82
C GLY A 273 -23.35 -16.63 -0.61
N VAL A 274 -22.62 -17.71 -0.85
CA VAL A 274 -22.24 -18.17 -2.19
C VAL A 274 -23.21 -19.28 -2.60
N GLN A 275 -23.80 -19.13 -3.80
CA GLN A 275 -24.89 -20.01 -4.23
C GLN A 275 -24.49 -21.46 -4.48
N ARG A 276 -23.22 -21.68 -4.82
CA ARG A 276 -22.69 -23.02 -5.15
C ARG A 276 -21.55 -23.38 -4.20
N ALA A 277 -21.53 -24.63 -3.75
CA ALA A 277 -20.40 -25.18 -3.04
C ALA A 277 -19.18 -25.21 -3.96
N GLN A 278 -18.05 -24.70 -3.46
CA GLN A 278 -16.80 -24.59 -4.20
C GLN A 278 -15.78 -25.61 -3.71
N GLU A 279 -14.99 -26.13 -4.63
CA GLU A 279 -13.78 -26.85 -4.29
C GLU A 279 -12.69 -25.85 -3.90
N LEU A 280 -12.02 -26.13 -2.79
CA LEU A 280 -10.94 -25.32 -2.28
C LEU A 280 -9.64 -26.11 -2.36
N TYR A 281 -8.56 -25.39 -2.62
CA TYR A 281 -7.23 -25.93 -2.78
C TYR A 281 -6.27 -25.21 -1.82
N THR A 282 -5.13 -25.86 -1.57
CA THR A 282 -3.98 -25.28 -0.85
C THR A 282 -2.69 -25.69 -1.54
N LEU A 283 -1.56 -25.08 -1.19
CA LEU A 283 -0.25 -25.56 -1.65
C LEU A 283 0.10 -26.91 -0.98
N ASP A 284 0.53 -27.86 -1.76
CA ASP A 284 0.97 -29.16 -1.26
C ASP A 284 2.38 -29.07 -0.68
N SER A 285 2.47 -28.89 0.63
CA SER A 285 3.75 -28.78 1.34
C SER A 285 4.66 -30.01 1.19
N ALA A 286 4.09 -31.20 0.90
CA ALA A 286 4.87 -32.39 0.67
C ALA A 286 5.56 -32.41 -0.71
N ARG A 287 4.99 -31.70 -1.70
CA ARG A 287 5.58 -31.56 -3.03
C ARG A 287 6.57 -30.39 -3.11
N LEU A 288 6.29 -29.28 -2.39
CA LEU A 288 7.20 -28.13 -2.31
C LEU A 288 8.52 -28.44 -1.59
N ALA A 289 8.55 -29.48 -0.75
CA ALA A 289 9.77 -29.93 -0.08
C ALA A 289 10.62 -30.94 -0.92
N ALA A 290 10.12 -31.32 -2.11
CA ALA A 290 10.77 -32.29 -2.99
C ALA A 290 11.51 -31.67 -4.18
N ASP A 291 11.33 -30.37 -4.44
CA ASP A 291 12.06 -29.53 -5.39
C ASP A 291 13.11 -28.66 -4.65
#